data_57dadb59d308ea249369d28bc4e98243
#
_entry.id   57dadb59d308ea249369d28bc4e98243
#
_cell.length_a   1.000
_cell.length_b   1.000
_cell.length_c   1.000
_cell.angle_alpha   90.00
_cell.angle_beta   90.00
_cell.angle_gamma   90.00
#
_symmetry.space_group_name_H-M   'P 1'
#
loop_
_entity.id
_entity.type
_entity.pdbx_description
1 polymer ?
#
loop_
_entity_poly.entity_id
_entity_poly.type
_entity_poly.pdbx_seq_one_letter_code
_entity_poly.pdbx_strand_id
1 'polypeptide(L)'
;MKDSIGEKQVKVFIMKKFLIVIFTIFGLFVGWIAIMVYSYQRSYNEWKSSRSGSRVTYPVEKYSTSSSSTKYYDYKKSNEYTDAYVKALFLSEKSHLSKQNIEKYLTRWYSEDASQYAINRLNIDWKEQALLKAKSLQMFHFSKEMLVWQLINVELFNQEEADYAIEQVNFDWKEDAVKEAESYANGAKISKEKMLEVLVENKKFTQEEAEYAIEHAKIDWSD
;
A
#
# COMPACT_ATOMS: atom_id res chain seq x y z
N MET A 1 -48.93 8.48 30.18
CA MET A 1 -48.79 7.15 29.52
C MET A 1 -48.83 7.19 27.98
N LYS A 2 -49.25 8.31 27.36
CA LYS A 2 -49.27 8.47 25.87
C LYS A 2 -47.89 8.89 25.30
N ASP A 3 -47.02 9.54 26.06
CA ASP A 3 -45.74 10.10 25.57
C ASP A 3 -44.63 9.05 25.33
N SER A 4 -44.68 7.89 26.03
CA SER A 4 -43.65 6.86 25.91
C SER A 4 -43.73 6.03 24.60
N ILE A 5 -44.90 6.01 23.95
CA ILE A 5 -45.10 5.26 22.69
C ILE A 5 -44.56 6.06 21.51
N GLY A 6 -44.72 7.39 21.51
CA GLY A 6 -44.20 8.29 20.48
C GLY A 6 -42.67 8.28 20.46
N GLU A 7 -42.04 8.31 21.62
CA GLU A 7 -40.59 8.33 21.75
C GLU A 7 -39.94 7.03 21.27
N LYS A 8 -40.57 5.88 21.53
CA LYS A 8 -40.12 4.58 21.01
C LYS A 8 -40.22 4.49 19.47
N GLN A 9 -41.29 5.01 18.90
CA GLN A 9 -41.49 5.01 17.43
C GLN A 9 -40.43 5.89 16.75
N VAL A 10 -40.12 7.06 17.32
CA VAL A 10 -39.07 7.96 16.79
C VAL A 10 -37.70 7.30 16.87
N LYS A 11 -37.34 6.65 17.98
CA LYS A 11 -36.05 5.92 18.11
C LYS A 11 -35.92 4.77 17.11
N VAL A 12 -36.99 4.00 16.88
CA VAL A 12 -37.00 2.92 15.88
C VAL A 12 -36.86 3.49 14.45
N PHE A 13 -37.49 4.61 14.14
CA PHE A 13 -37.38 5.24 12.85
C PHE A 13 -35.97 5.79 12.58
N ILE A 14 -35.35 6.43 13.56
CA ILE A 14 -33.94 6.91 13.48
C ILE A 14 -33.01 5.74 13.31
N MET A 15 -33.18 4.67 14.08
CA MET A 15 -32.34 3.48 14.00
C MET A 15 -32.44 2.78 12.63
N LYS A 16 -33.64 2.71 12.03
CA LYS A 16 -33.83 2.16 10.68
C LYS A 16 -33.11 3.01 9.61
N LYS A 17 -33.21 4.35 9.69
CA LYS A 17 -32.46 5.24 8.78
C LYS A 17 -30.95 5.09 8.94
N PHE A 18 -30.47 4.98 10.18
CA PHE A 18 -29.05 4.78 10.47
C PHE A 18 -28.55 3.44 9.92
N LEU A 19 -29.31 2.36 10.05
CA LEU A 19 -28.99 1.06 9.46
C LEU A 19 -28.93 1.12 7.93
N ILE A 20 -29.87 1.81 7.27
CA ILE A 20 -29.85 1.97 5.82
C ILE A 20 -28.59 2.70 5.37
N VAL A 21 -28.18 3.77 6.06
CA VAL A 21 -26.94 4.50 5.76
C VAL A 21 -25.72 3.62 5.92
N ILE A 22 -25.64 2.83 7.00
CA ILE A 22 -24.53 1.88 7.20
C ILE A 22 -24.48 0.85 6.08
N PHE A 23 -25.61 0.25 5.71
CA PHE A 23 -25.65 -0.74 4.63
C PHE A 23 -25.30 -0.15 3.27
N THR A 24 -25.69 1.10 2.98
CA THR A 24 -25.29 1.77 1.73
C THR A 24 -23.79 2.06 1.70
N ILE A 25 -23.20 2.57 2.80
CA ILE A 25 -21.76 2.82 2.91
C ILE A 25 -20.99 1.51 2.77
N PHE A 26 -21.45 0.45 3.44
CA PHE A 26 -20.82 -0.88 3.36
C PHE A 26 -20.90 -1.45 1.93
N GLY A 27 -22.05 -1.32 1.26
CA GLY A 27 -22.21 -1.74 -0.14
C GLY A 27 -21.29 -0.99 -1.10
N LEU A 28 -21.15 0.33 -0.92
CA LEU A 28 -20.22 1.17 -1.69
C LEU A 28 -18.75 0.75 -1.43
N PHE A 29 -18.41 0.45 -0.18
CA PHE A 29 -17.08 0.00 0.20
C PHE A 29 -16.73 -1.37 -0.41
N VAL A 30 -17.65 -2.33 -0.37
CA VAL A 30 -17.48 -3.64 -1.02
C VAL A 30 -17.38 -3.49 -2.54
N GLY A 31 -18.21 -2.63 -3.15
CA GLY A 31 -18.12 -2.31 -4.57
C GLY A 31 -16.77 -1.69 -4.95
N TRP A 32 -16.26 -0.78 -4.13
CA TRP A 32 -14.94 -0.16 -4.34
C TRP A 32 -13.81 -1.19 -4.25
N ILE A 33 -13.85 -2.10 -3.25
CA ILE A 33 -12.88 -3.20 -3.14
C ILE A 33 -12.94 -4.11 -4.38
N ALA A 34 -14.14 -4.44 -4.86
CA ALA A 34 -14.30 -5.26 -6.05
C ALA A 34 -13.69 -4.61 -7.30
N ILE A 35 -13.88 -3.29 -7.46
CA ILE A 35 -13.27 -2.50 -8.54
C ILE A 35 -11.74 -2.49 -8.40
N MET A 36 -11.20 -2.31 -7.21
CA MET A 36 -9.76 -2.35 -6.95
C MET A 36 -9.17 -3.72 -7.31
N VAL A 37 -9.81 -4.81 -6.86
CA VAL A 37 -9.37 -6.18 -7.17
C VAL A 37 -9.42 -6.45 -8.67
N TYR A 38 -10.50 -6.02 -9.32
CA TYR A 38 -10.65 -6.16 -10.77
C TYR A 38 -9.58 -5.36 -11.54
N SER A 39 -9.34 -4.11 -11.19
CA SER A 39 -8.33 -3.27 -11.83
C SER A 39 -6.91 -3.82 -11.64
N TYR A 40 -6.61 -4.33 -10.45
CA TYR A 40 -5.34 -5.01 -10.17
C TYR A 40 -5.16 -6.26 -11.00
N GLN A 41 -6.20 -7.13 -11.07
CA GLN A 41 -6.15 -8.36 -11.86
C GLN A 41 -6.02 -8.07 -13.37
N ARG A 42 -6.70 -7.04 -13.85
CA ARG A 42 -6.59 -6.57 -15.22
C ARG A 42 -5.17 -6.07 -15.52
N SER A 43 -4.62 -5.23 -14.68
CA SER A 43 -3.25 -4.73 -14.81
C SER A 43 -2.22 -5.87 -14.81
N TYR A 44 -2.41 -6.86 -13.93
CA TYR A 44 -1.56 -8.05 -13.90
C TYR A 44 -1.65 -8.86 -15.21
N ASN A 45 -2.85 -9.09 -15.73
CA ASN A 45 -3.03 -9.85 -16.96
C ASN A 45 -2.46 -9.12 -18.19
N GLU A 46 -2.66 -7.81 -18.29
CA GLU A 46 -2.10 -6.95 -19.35
C GLU A 46 -0.56 -6.96 -19.28
N TRP A 47 0.01 -6.80 -18.10
CA TRP A 47 1.45 -6.85 -17.88
C TRP A 47 2.03 -8.25 -18.19
N LYS A 48 1.37 -9.34 -17.75
CA LYS A 48 1.75 -10.72 -18.05
C LYS A 48 1.71 -10.98 -19.57
N SER A 49 0.67 -10.51 -20.25
CA SER A 49 0.50 -10.64 -21.70
C SER A 49 1.59 -9.90 -22.48
N SER A 50 1.95 -8.68 -22.07
CA SER A 50 3.01 -7.89 -22.72
C SER A 50 4.40 -8.55 -22.66
N ARG A 51 4.63 -9.41 -21.68
CA ARG A 51 5.89 -10.15 -21.49
C ARG A 51 5.88 -11.58 -22.06
N SER A 52 4.73 -12.12 -22.40
CA SER A 52 4.64 -13.49 -22.94
C SER A 52 5.36 -13.66 -24.28
N GLY A 53 5.66 -12.57 -25.01
CA GLY A 53 6.49 -12.56 -26.21
C GLY A 53 8.00 -12.52 -25.96
N SER A 54 8.43 -12.13 -24.77
CA SER A 54 9.83 -12.22 -24.35
C SER A 54 10.08 -13.65 -23.91
N ARG A 55 10.88 -14.39 -24.70
CA ARG A 55 11.28 -15.77 -24.36
C ARG A 55 12.04 -15.76 -23.03
N VAL A 56 11.31 -15.80 -21.92
CA VAL A 56 11.91 -16.11 -20.62
C VAL A 56 12.33 -17.59 -20.74
N THR A 57 13.58 -17.79 -21.12
CA THR A 57 14.18 -19.12 -21.15
C THR A 57 14.28 -19.60 -19.72
N TYR A 58 13.32 -20.41 -19.31
CA TYR A 58 13.38 -21.12 -18.05
C TYR A 58 14.48 -22.18 -18.17
N PRO A 59 15.47 -22.24 -17.29
CA PRO A 59 16.34 -23.39 -17.22
C PRO A 59 15.47 -24.54 -16.73
N VAL A 60 14.97 -25.34 -17.66
CA VAL A 60 14.46 -26.67 -17.35
C VAL A 60 15.71 -27.49 -17.04
N GLU A 61 16.07 -27.62 -15.75
CA GLU A 61 17.00 -28.66 -15.36
C GLU A 61 16.40 -29.99 -15.84
N LYS A 62 17.17 -30.68 -16.66
CA LYS A 62 16.82 -32.02 -17.17
C LYS A 62 16.72 -32.97 -15.96
N TYR A 63 15.53 -33.11 -15.41
CA TYR A 63 15.24 -34.24 -14.54
C TYR A 63 14.92 -35.45 -15.43
N SER A 64 15.77 -36.47 -15.29
CA SER A 64 15.64 -37.73 -16.02
C SER A 64 14.34 -38.46 -15.64
N THR A 65 13.69 -38.93 -16.65
CA THR A 65 12.41 -39.62 -16.70
C THR A 65 12.33 -40.90 -15.88
N SER A 66 11.31 -41.02 -15.01
CA SER A 66 10.64 -42.32 -14.77
C SER A 66 9.21 -42.09 -14.32
N SER A 67 8.28 -42.78 -15.02
CA SER A 67 6.85 -42.96 -14.81
C SER A 67 5.92 -41.72 -15.08
N SER A 68 4.72 -42.00 -15.63
CA SER A 68 3.75 -41.00 -16.11
C SER A 68 3.15 -40.12 -14.99
N SER A 69 3.10 -40.63 -13.76
CA SER A 69 2.65 -39.85 -12.59
C SER A 69 3.69 -38.81 -12.17
N THR A 70 4.97 -39.14 -12.20
CA THR A 70 6.09 -38.21 -11.90
C THR A 70 6.11 -37.06 -12.91
N LYS A 71 5.85 -37.34 -14.17
CA LYS A 71 5.83 -36.32 -15.25
C LYS A 71 4.72 -35.27 -15.03
N TYR A 72 3.56 -35.65 -14.50
CA TYR A 72 2.48 -34.73 -14.20
C TYR A 72 2.82 -33.85 -12.97
N TYR A 73 3.40 -34.44 -11.93
CA TYR A 73 3.85 -33.70 -10.74
C TYR A 73 4.98 -32.71 -11.09
N ASP A 74 5.93 -33.12 -11.93
CA ASP A 74 7.03 -32.26 -12.37
C ASP A 74 6.54 -31.08 -13.23
N TYR A 75 5.55 -31.30 -14.10
CA TYR A 75 4.93 -30.25 -14.90
C TYR A 75 4.17 -29.25 -14.02
N LYS A 76 3.40 -29.70 -13.05
CA LYS A 76 2.65 -28.87 -12.11
C LYS A 76 3.62 -28.07 -11.24
N LYS A 77 4.68 -28.68 -10.76
CA LYS A 77 5.72 -28.04 -9.96
C LYS A 77 6.46 -26.96 -10.78
N SER A 78 6.86 -27.25 -12.02
CA SER A 78 7.53 -26.27 -12.89
C SER A 78 6.64 -25.05 -13.21
N ASN A 79 5.33 -25.22 -13.35
CA ASN A 79 4.39 -24.12 -13.54
C ASN A 79 4.24 -23.28 -12.28
N GLU A 80 4.18 -23.89 -11.09
CA GLU A 80 4.09 -23.16 -9.83
C GLU A 80 5.31 -22.24 -9.62
N TYR A 81 6.51 -22.72 -9.85
CA TYR A 81 7.75 -21.94 -9.74
C TYR A 81 7.77 -20.77 -10.72
N THR A 82 7.35 -21.03 -11.95
CA THR A 82 7.21 -20.00 -12.98
C THR A 82 6.19 -18.94 -12.59
N ASP A 83 5.02 -19.36 -12.14
CA ASP A 83 3.95 -18.43 -11.76
C ASP A 83 4.34 -17.61 -10.54
N ALA A 84 5.01 -18.20 -9.55
CA ALA A 84 5.55 -17.49 -8.40
C ALA A 84 6.58 -16.41 -8.83
N TYR A 85 7.50 -16.76 -9.72
CA TYR A 85 8.50 -15.82 -10.24
C TYR A 85 7.86 -14.66 -11.04
N VAL A 86 6.94 -14.97 -11.95
CA VAL A 86 6.20 -13.97 -12.73
C VAL A 86 5.42 -13.04 -11.80
N LYS A 87 4.83 -13.60 -10.75
CA LYS A 87 4.12 -12.79 -9.73
C LYS A 87 5.06 -11.91 -8.93
N ALA A 88 6.22 -12.43 -8.54
CA ALA A 88 7.26 -11.66 -7.83
C ALA A 88 7.74 -10.47 -8.67
N LEU A 89 8.02 -10.69 -9.97
CA LEU A 89 8.39 -9.62 -10.91
C LEU A 89 7.29 -8.55 -11.00
N PHE A 90 6.03 -8.95 -11.12
CA PHE A 90 4.93 -7.99 -11.18
C PHE A 90 4.84 -7.14 -9.91
N LEU A 91 4.95 -7.77 -8.74
CA LEU A 91 4.89 -7.09 -7.44
C LEU A 91 6.03 -6.10 -7.26
N SER A 92 7.24 -6.44 -7.72
CA SER A 92 8.38 -5.54 -7.65
C SER A 92 8.24 -4.36 -8.63
N GLU A 93 7.89 -4.62 -9.89
CA GLU A 93 7.89 -3.58 -10.93
C GLU A 93 6.68 -2.63 -10.86
N LYS A 94 5.53 -3.12 -10.39
CA LYS A 94 4.29 -2.31 -10.38
C LYS A 94 3.91 -1.76 -9.01
N SER A 95 4.31 -2.44 -7.95
CA SER A 95 3.93 -2.06 -6.59
C SER A 95 5.12 -1.63 -5.74
N HIS A 96 6.34 -1.76 -6.27
CA HIS A 96 7.59 -1.45 -5.60
C HIS A 96 7.65 -2.04 -4.18
N LEU A 97 7.24 -3.33 -4.05
CA LEU A 97 7.25 -4.00 -2.75
C LEU A 97 8.68 -4.36 -2.34
N SER A 98 8.93 -4.32 -1.03
CA SER A 98 10.16 -4.86 -0.46
C SER A 98 10.28 -6.36 -0.67
N LYS A 99 11.50 -6.89 -0.54
CA LYS A 99 11.77 -8.32 -0.59
C LYS A 99 10.87 -9.10 0.38
N GLN A 100 10.76 -8.60 1.62
CA GLN A 100 9.98 -9.23 2.68
C GLN A 100 8.47 -9.22 2.38
N ASN A 101 7.93 -8.12 1.82
CA ASN A 101 6.53 -8.07 1.43
C ASN A 101 6.21 -9.00 0.25
N ILE A 102 7.12 -9.10 -0.73
CA ILE A 102 6.96 -10.06 -1.83
C ILE A 102 6.97 -11.49 -1.27
N GLU A 103 7.89 -11.83 -0.38
CA GLU A 103 7.97 -13.15 0.25
C GLU A 103 6.68 -13.48 1.03
N LYS A 104 6.20 -12.57 1.88
CA LYS A 104 4.92 -12.72 2.60
C LYS A 104 3.73 -12.90 1.66
N TYR A 105 3.74 -12.23 0.51
CA TYR A 105 2.69 -12.40 -0.49
C TYR A 105 2.76 -13.79 -1.14
N LEU A 106 3.96 -14.20 -1.58
CA LEU A 106 4.15 -15.46 -2.29
C LEU A 106 3.83 -16.66 -1.41
N THR A 107 4.32 -16.71 -0.17
CA THR A 107 4.09 -17.82 0.76
C THR A 107 2.63 -18.04 1.14
N ARG A 108 1.75 -17.08 0.86
CA ARG A 108 0.30 -17.24 1.02
C ARG A 108 -0.34 -18.07 -0.10
N TRP A 109 0.25 -18.05 -1.30
CA TRP A 109 -0.37 -18.59 -2.51
C TRP A 109 0.44 -19.71 -3.19
N TYR A 110 1.72 -19.81 -2.86
CA TYR A 110 2.67 -20.75 -3.43
C TYR A 110 3.37 -21.53 -2.34
N SER A 111 3.93 -22.70 -2.69
CA SER A 111 4.80 -23.44 -1.77
C SER A 111 6.01 -22.60 -1.36
N GLU A 112 6.59 -22.93 -0.22
CA GLU A 112 7.78 -22.24 0.27
C GLU A 112 8.94 -22.36 -0.72
N ASP A 113 9.17 -23.54 -1.28
CA ASP A 113 10.19 -23.80 -2.31
C ASP A 113 10.00 -22.89 -3.54
N ALA A 114 8.76 -22.77 -4.06
CA ALA A 114 8.46 -21.92 -5.20
C ALA A 114 8.63 -20.43 -4.88
N SER A 115 8.27 -20.03 -3.66
CA SER A 115 8.43 -18.66 -3.17
C SER A 115 9.90 -18.29 -3.06
N GLN A 116 10.72 -19.12 -2.43
CA GLN A 116 12.17 -18.91 -2.30
C GLN A 116 12.86 -18.93 -3.67
N TYR A 117 12.47 -19.82 -4.55
CA TYR A 117 12.96 -19.84 -5.93
C TYR A 117 12.69 -18.50 -6.62
N ALA A 118 11.46 -18.00 -6.53
CA ALA A 118 11.06 -16.74 -7.13
C ALA A 118 11.89 -15.56 -6.59
N ILE A 119 12.02 -15.45 -5.27
CA ILE A 119 12.78 -14.38 -4.60
C ILE A 119 14.27 -14.42 -5.00
N ASN A 120 14.88 -15.60 -5.01
CA ASN A 120 16.30 -15.75 -5.31
C ASN A 120 16.65 -15.44 -6.78
N ARG A 121 15.65 -15.46 -7.67
CA ARG A 121 15.82 -15.09 -9.09
C ARG A 121 15.53 -13.61 -9.37
N LEU A 122 14.96 -12.86 -8.42
CA LEU A 122 14.80 -11.43 -8.58
C LEU A 122 16.18 -10.76 -8.55
N ASN A 123 16.57 -10.20 -9.69
CA ASN A 123 17.76 -9.36 -9.79
C ASN A 123 17.35 -7.91 -9.60
N ILE A 124 17.12 -7.51 -8.35
CA ILE A 124 16.59 -6.21 -7.96
C ILE A 124 17.56 -5.52 -7.01
N ASP A 125 17.82 -4.25 -7.26
CA ASP A 125 18.40 -3.36 -6.27
C ASP A 125 17.32 -2.93 -5.28
N TRP A 126 17.37 -3.46 -4.06
CA TRP A 126 16.36 -3.22 -3.04
C TRP A 126 16.42 -1.80 -2.48
N LYS A 127 17.57 -1.13 -2.54
CA LYS A 127 17.69 0.29 -2.18
C LYS A 127 16.94 1.16 -3.18
N GLU A 128 17.16 0.92 -4.47
CA GLU A 128 16.41 1.61 -5.52
C GLU A 128 14.91 1.29 -5.45
N GLN A 129 14.56 0.06 -5.08
CA GLN A 129 13.17 -0.33 -4.87
C GLN A 129 12.51 0.46 -3.73
N ALA A 130 13.23 0.67 -2.62
CA ALA A 130 12.77 1.50 -1.52
C ALA A 130 12.59 2.97 -1.93
N LEU A 131 13.51 3.50 -2.74
CA LEU A 131 13.39 4.84 -3.31
C LEU A 131 12.16 4.99 -4.22
N LEU A 132 11.90 4.01 -5.09
CA LEU A 132 10.69 4.01 -5.94
C LEU A 132 9.42 3.95 -5.09
N LYS A 133 9.43 3.14 -4.03
CA LYS A 133 8.32 3.09 -3.07
C LYS A 133 8.14 4.44 -2.37
N ALA A 134 9.19 5.05 -1.85
CA ALA A 134 9.13 6.37 -1.22
C ALA A 134 8.51 7.42 -2.15
N LYS A 135 8.96 7.48 -3.41
CA LYS A 135 8.39 8.37 -4.43
C LYS A 135 6.90 8.10 -4.67
N SER A 136 6.47 6.85 -4.67
CA SER A 136 5.05 6.50 -4.83
C SER A 136 4.17 6.94 -3.65
N LEU A 137 4.77 7.18 -2.49
CA LEU A 137 4.10 7.61 -1.26
C LEU A 137 4.04 9.13 -1.09
N GLN A 138 4.66 9.92 -1.99
CA GLN A 138 4.68 11.39 -1.92
C GLN A 138 3.28 12.01 -1.80
N MET A 139 2.29 11.41 -2.44
CA MET A 139 0.90 11.89 -2.40
C MET A 139 0.26 11.92 -1.00
N PHE A 140 0.88 11.28 -0.02
CA PHE A 140 0.41 11.26 1.37
C PHE A 140 1.04 12.34 2.24
N HIS A 141 1.98 13.13 1.70
CA HIS A 141 2.61 14.26 2.37
C HIS A 141 3.15 13.92 3.77
N PHE A 142 3.80 12.75 3.91
CA PHE A 142 4.42 12.34 5.17
C PHE A 142 5.58 13.27 5.54
N SER A 143 5.80 13.48 6.84
CA SER A 143 7.07 14.00 7.31
C SER A 143 8.20 13.00 7.01
N LYS A 144 9.44 13.48 7.06
CA LYS A 144 10.62 12.62 6.89
C LYS A 144 10.61 11.42 7.85
N GLU A 145 10.31 11.67 9.13
CA GLU A 145 10.24 10.62 10.16
C GLU A 145 9.11 9.61 9.89
N MET A 146 7.92 10.10 9.53
CA MET A 146 6.79 9.23 9.20
C MET A 146 7.04 8.41 7.94
N LEU A 147 7.74 8.95 6.94
CA LEU A 147 8.09 8.19 5.75
C LEU A 147 9.09 7.08 6.06
N VAL A 148 10.10 7.33 6.91
CA VAL A 148 11.02 6.28 7.41
C VAL A 148 10.22 5.20 8.12
N TRP A 149 9.34 5.59 9.05
CA TRP A 149 8.51 4.65 9.79
C TRP A 149 7.63 3.82 8.85
N GLN A 150 7.02 4.45 7.85
CA GLN A 150 6.19 3.79 6.83
C GLN A 150 6.98 2.75 6.03
N LEU A 151 8.16 3.13 5.54
CA LEU A 151 9.02 2.22 4.77
C LEU A 151 9.45 1.00 5.57
N ILE A 152 9.78 1.17 6.85
CA ILE A 152 10.27 0.07 7.69
C ILE A 152 9.11 -0.79 8.22
N ASN A 153 8.08 -0.18 8.80
CA ASN A 153 7.08 -0.91 9.58
C ASN A 153 5.89 -1.41 8.74
N VAL A 154 5.57 -0.73 7.65
CA VAL A 154 4.44 -1.09 6.79
C VAL A 154 4.93 -1.73 5.49
N GLU A 155 5.90 -1.09 4.83
CA GLU A 155 6.44 -1.58 3.56
C GLU A 155 7.55 -2.63 3.75
N LEU A 156 8.01 -2.85 4.97
CA LEU A 156 8.97 -3.89 5.38
C LEU A 156 10.30 -3.84 4.62
N PHE A 157 10.77 -2.63 4.29
CA PHE A 157 12.16 -2.42 3.91
C PHE A 157 13.05 -2.47 5.16
N ASN A 158 14.30 -2.89 5.00
CA ASN A 158 15.24 -2.80 6.10
C ASN A 158 15.72 -1.35 6.32
N GLN A 159 16.43 -1.11 7.42
CA GLN A 159 16.90 0.23 7.78
C GLN A 159 17.78 0.83 6.69
N GLU A 160 18.74 0.06 6.16
CA GLU A 160 19.70 0.53 5.13
C GLU A 160 19.00 0.92 3.82
N GLU A 161 17.98 0.16 3.41
CA GLU A 161 17.14 0.44 2.24
C GLU A 161 16.30 1.70 2.44
N ALA A 162 15.71 1.86 3.63
CA ALA A 162 14.92 3.03 3.97
C ALA A 162 15.80 4.29 4.06
N ASP A 163 16.95 4.22 4.71
CA ASP A 163 17.88 5.35 4.83
C ASP A 163 18.34 5.82 3.45
N TYR A 164 18.72 4.89 2.57
CA TYR A 164 19.05 5.22 1.19
C TYR A 164 17.90 5.93 0.47
N ALA A 165 16.68 5.42 0.59
CA ALA A 165 15.52 6.03 -0.03
C ALA A 165 15.30 7.48 0.44
N ILE A 166 15.42 7.72 1.74
CA ILE A 166 15.25 9.04 2.35
C ILE A 166 16.36 10.02 1.94
N GLU A 167 17.59 9.54 1.78
CA GLU A 167 18.72 10.36 1.32
C GLU A 167 18.58 10.76 -0.16
N GLN A 168 18.00 9.88 -0.97
CA GLN A 168 17.89 10.09 -2.42
C GLN A 168 16.55 10.70 -2.84
N VAL A 169 15.51 10.64 -2.01
CA VAL A 169 14.25 11.28 -2.30
C VAL A 169 14.40 12.80 -2.14
N ASN A 170 14.06 13.52 -3.19
CA ASN A 170 14.16 14.98 -3.18
C ASN A 170 12.78 15.59 -2.93
N PHE A 171 12.25 15.42 -1.70
CA PHE A 171 10.97 16.00 -1.29
C PHE A 171 11.18 17.35 -0.62
N ASP A 172 10.22 18.25 -0.83
CA ASP A 172 10.12 19.50 -0.08
C ASP A 172 9.29 19.24 1.18
N TRP A 173 9.97 18.92 2.28
CA TRP A 173 9.33 18.60 3.55
C TRP A 173 8.51 19.76 4.13
N LYS A 174 8.88 21.00 3.82
CA LYS A 174 8.11 22.19 4.22
C LYS A 174 6.79 22.27 3.46
N GLU A 175 6.84 22.06 2.15
CA GLU A 175 5.63 22.03 1.32
C GLU A 175 4.75 20.82 1.67
N ASP A 176 5.35 19.65 1.97
CA ASP A 176 4.59 18.50 2.46
C ASP A 176 3.89 18.79 3.80
N ALA A 177 4.52 19.53 4.71
CA ALA A 177 3.89 19.99 5.95
C ALA A 177 2.70 20.93 5.69
N VAL A 178 2.81 21.84 4.70
CA VAL A 178 1.70 22.70 4.27
C VAL A 178 0.53 21.86 3.76
N LYS A 179 0.79 20.90 2.87
CA LYS A 179 -0.25 20.02 2.30
C LYS A 179 -0.91 19.15 3.37
N GLU A 180 -0.13 18.63 4.30
CA GLU A 180 -0.66 17.85 5.42
C GLU A 180 -1.56 18.71 6.33
N ALA A 181 -1.17 19.94 6.63
CA ALA A 181 -1.98 20.88 7.41
C ALA A 181 -3.31 21.19 6.72
N GLU A 182 -3.28 21.51 5.42
CA GLU A 182 -4.49 21.77 4.61
C GLU A 182 -5.40 20.54 4.56
N SER A 183 -4.83 19.35 4.36
CA SER A 183 -5.54 18.08 4.33
C SER A 183 -6.17 17.75 5.69
N TYR A 184 -5.43 17.96 6.78
CA TYR A 184 -5.93 17.72 8.14
C TYR A 184 -7.08 18.66 8.52
N ALA A 185 -6.96 19.93 8.19
CA ALA A 185 -8.03 20.90 8.44
C ALA A 185 -9.29 20.54 7.65
N ASN A 186 -9.16 20.09 6.39
CA ASN A 186 -10.26 19.67 5.52
C ASN A 186 -11.48 20.62 5.60
N GLY A 187 -11.23 21.93 5.64
CA GLY A 187 -12.26 22.96 5.76
C GLY A 187 -12.83 23.16 7.18
N ALA A 188 -12.37 22.43 8.18
CA ALA A 188 -12.72 22.68 9.58
C ALA A 188 -11.89 23.83 10.15
N LYS A 189 -12.49 24.61 11.08
CA LYS A 189 -11.75 25.62 11.83
C LYS A 189 -10.90 24.96 12.90
N ILE A 190 -9.62 25.31 12.90
CA ILE A 190 -8.64 24.83 13.87
C ILE A 190 -7.73 26.00 14.27
N SER A 191 -7.29 26.09 15.53
CA SER A 191 -6.35 27.13 15.92
C SER A 191 -4.93 26.80 15.46
N LYS A 192 -4.10 27.81 15.29
CA LYS A 192 -2.70 27.66 14.88
C LYS A 192 -1.91 26.81 15.88
N GLU A 193 -2.13 27.02 17.17
CA GLU A 193 -1.48 26.28 18.26
C GLU A 193 -1.83 24.78 18.18
N LYS A 194 -3.12 24.47 17.93
CA LYS A 194 -3.56 23.08 17.82
C LYS A 194 -3.02 22.41 16.56
N MET A 195 -2.96 23.11 15.44
CA MET A 195 -2.35 22.60 14.23
C MET A 195 -0.85 22.35 14.41
N LEU A 196 -0.14 23.26 15.08
CA LEU A 196 1.27 23.09 15.39
C LEU A 196 1.51 21.82 16.21
N GLU A 197 0.72 21.62 17.28
CA GLU A 197 0.76 20.39 18.09
C GLU A 197 0.52 19.14 17.23
N VAL A 198 -0.47 19.16 16.34
CA VAL A 198 -0.78 18.03 15.47
C VAL A 198 0.38 17.70 14.52
N LEU A 199 0.96 18.71 13.87
CA LEU A 199 2.05 18.52 12.93
C LEU A 199 3.31 17.98 13.62
N VAL A 200 3.67 18.52 14.78
CA VAL A 200 4.88 18.10 15.50
C VAL A 200 4.66 16.77 16.23
N GLU A 201 3.60 16.65 17.05
CA GLU A 201 3.45 15.50 17.93
C GLU A 201 2.88 14.27 17.20
N ASN A 202 1.92 14.47 16.28
CA ASN A 202 1.22 13.37 15.67
C ASN A 202 1.78 13.03 14.28
N LYS A 203 2.14 14.05 13.49
CA LYS A 203 2.63 13.88 12.11
C LYS A 203 4.14 13.88 12.00
N LYS A 204 4.85 14.16 13.10
CA LYS A 204 6.30 14.08 13.22
C LYS A 204 7.08 15.00 12.27
N PHE A 205 6.48 16.12 11.87
CA PHE A 205 7.23 17.21 11.24
C PHE A 205 8.15 17.89 12.27
N THR A 206 9.26 18.43 11.80
CA THR A 206 10.09 19.28 12.67
C THR A 206 9.34 20.55 13.05
N GLN A 207 9.78 21.20 14.14
CA GLN A 207 9.20 22.47 14.56
C GLN A 207 9.25 23.51 13.43
N GLU A 208 10.39 23.59 12.72
CA GLU A 208 10.59 24.53 11.60
C GLU A 208 9.62 24.26 10.42
N GLU A 209 9.43 22.99 10.05
CA GLU A 209 8.49 22.59 8.98
C GLU A 209 7.04 22.89 9.38
N ALA A 210 6.68 22.63 10.63
CA ALA A 210 5.35 22.89 11.15
C ALA A 210 5.04 24.40 11.24
N GLU A 211 5.98 25.21 11.73
CA GLU A 211 5.86 26.68 11.74
C GLU A 211 5.71 27.25 10.33
N TYR A 212 6.52 26.74 9.39
CA TYR A 212 6.38 27.10 7.97
C TYR A 212 4.98 26.77 7.43
N ALA A 213 4.45 25.60 7.79
CA ALA A 213 3.10 25.21 7.39
C ALA A 213 2.01 26.12 7.96
N ILE A 214 2.14 26.56 9.23
CA ILE A 214 1.20 27.51 9.86
C ILE A 214 1.18 28.86 9.13
N GLU A 215 2.32 29.30 8.61
CA GLU A 215 2.44 30.59 7.91
C GLU A 215 1.92 30.53 6.48
N HIS A 216 2.02 29.37 5.79
CA HIS A 216 1.79 29.25 4.36
C HIS A 216 0.52 28.48 3.99
N ALA A 217 -0.05 27.67 4.90
CA ALA A 217 -1.26 26.89 4.62
C ALA A 217 -2.50 27.78 4.47
N LYS A 218 -3.32 27.47 3.48
CA LYS A 218 -4.57 28.17 3.18
C LYS A 218 -5.71 27.60 4.04
N ILE A 219 -5.68 27.91 5.32
CA ILE A 219 -6.64 27.44 6.33
C ILE A 219 -7.41 28.63 6.91
N ASP A 220 -8.72 28.47 7.11
CA ASP A 220 -9.54 29.41 7.89
C ASP A 220 -9.30 29.13 9.37
N TRP A 221 -8.35 29.86 9.96
CA TRP A 221 -7.96 29.66 11.34
C TRP A 221 -9.07 30.06 12.32
N SER A 222 -9.25 29.30 13.39
CA SER A 222 -10.03 29.74 14.54
C SER A 222 -9.20 30.65 15.43
N ASP A 223 -9.84 31.61 16.03
CA ASP A 223 -9.25 32.48 17.09
C ASP A 223 -8.93 31.67 18.34
#